data_2d8a7fa0c325a55ee4a25438cdf04ee6
#
_entry.id   2d8a7fa0c325a55ee4a25438cdf04ee6
#
_cell.length_a   1.000
_cell.length_b   1.000
_cell.length_c   1.000
_cell.angle_alpha   90.00
_cell.angle_beta   90.00
_cell.angle_gamma   90.00
#
_symmetry.space_group_name_H-M   'P 1'
#
loop_
_entity.id
_entity.type
_entity.pdbx_description
1 polymer ?
#
loop_
_entity_poly.entity_id
_entity_poly.type
_entity_poly.pdbx_seq_one_letter_code
_entity_poly.pdbx_strand_id
1 'polypeptide(L)'
;MIKNKYSILGLMSGTSLDGLDICWVEFSKKKNWEYKILAADTVAYTPAMKSELRIAVTKSPKALSSLNQSYTIYIAKLINFFIRTNHIKRLDAVCSHGHTVFHQPHKGVTLQIGNLPELANYISQTVVCDFRVQDVSMGGQGAPLVPVGDALLFSQYDFCLNLGGFANISFQVENQRIAFDICPANITMNHYAEILGQPYDIDGKLAGKGRLYLPLLKALNELDFYKKQPPKSLGLEWLQSEVFPIIKNYNLEPCSVLRTLVEHTAFQIVSVLLSQNLQTGLFTGGGVLNSFLMQRISQILGRPIPSTNRKIIHYKEAVVFGFLGVLKLRHEVNCLRSVTGAKKDHSSGKIYYPSLRANA
;
A
#
# COMPACT_ATOMS: atom_id res chain seq x y z
N MET A 1 4.55 -27.96 14.40
CA MET A 1 4.03 -28.46 13.10
C MET A 1 3.56 -27.28 12.25
N ILE A 2 3.91 -27.27 10.98
CA ILE A 2 3.43 -26.29 10.00
C ILE A 2 1.95 -26.56 9.73
N LYS A 3 1.11 -25.55 9.93
CA LYS A 3 -0.34 -25.65 9.71
C LYS A 3 -0.67 -25.36 8.24
N ASN A 4 -1.81 -25.89 7.78
CA ASN A 4 -2.36 -25.54 6.46
C ASN A 4 -3.45 -24.46 6.52
N LYS A 5 -3.85 -24.04 7.72
CA LYS A 5 -4.87 -23.00 7.94
C LYS A 5 -4.45 -22.08 9.06
N TYR A 6 -4.58 -20.77 8.83
CA TYR A 6 -4.18 -19.69 9.75
C TYR A 6 -5.31 -18.68 9.88
N SER A 7 -5.62 -18.29 11.11
CA SER A 7 -6.51 -17.20 11.46
C SER A 7 -5.67 -15.99 11.88
N ILE A 8 -5.65 -14.96 11.08
CA ILE A 8 -4.71 -13.83 11.21
C ILE A 8 -5.47 -12.51 11.28
N LEU A 9 -4.97 -11.61 12.12
CA LEU A 9 -5.36 -10.21 12.08
C LEU A 9 -4.23 -9.42 11.40
N GLY A 10 -4.47 -8.94 10.19
CA GLY A 10 -3.53 -8.09 9.45
C GLY A 10 -3.82 -6.61 9.72
N LEU A 11 -2.77 -5.83 9.95
CA LEU A 11 -2.84 -4.40 10.27
C LEU A 11 -2.02 -3.57 9.30
N MET A 12 -2.61 -2.46 8.84
CA MET A 12 -1.93 -1.45 8.03
C MET A 12 -2.24 -0.05 8.52
N SER A 13 -1.20 0.76 8.68
CA SER A 13 -1.31 2.20 8.93
C SER A 13 -0.60 2.94 7.81
N GLY A 14 -1.38 3.55 6.94
CA GLY A 14 -0.89 4.29 5.78
C GLY A 14 -0.47 5.73 6.13
N THR A 15 0.26 6.36 5.21
CA THR A 15 0.66 7.77 5.31
C THR A 15 -0.48 8.75 5.08
N SER A 16 -1.63 8.29 4.61
CA SER A 16 -2.88 9.08 4.52
C SER A 16 -3.40 9.54 5.88
N LEU A 17 -3.01 8.84 6.96
CA LEU A 17 -3.43 9.12 8.34
C LEU A 17 -4.96 9.03 8.56
N ASP A 18 -5.66 8.24 7.76
CA ASP A 18 -7.12 8.07 7.89
C ASP A 18 -7.48 7.23 9.10
N GLY A 19 -6.68 6.21 9.37
CA GLY A 19 -6.90 5.28 10.47
C GLY A 19 -5.97 4.07 10.42
N LEU A 20 -6.29 3.11 11.27
CA LEU A 20 -5.69 1.78 11.28
C LEU A 20 -6.63 0.82 10.54
N ASP A 21 -6.18 0.30 9.41
CA ASP A 21 -6.87 -0.79 8.73
C ASP A 21 -6.62 -2.09 9.50
N ILE A 22 -7.69 -2.75 9.86
CA ILE A 22 -7.68 -4.03 10.57
C ILE A 22 -8.47 -5.04 9.74
N CYS A 23 -7.85 -6.16 9.39
CA CYS A 23 -8.47 -7.18 8.57
C CYS A 23 -8.29 -8.56 9.20
N TRP A 24 -9.41 -9.20 9.59
CA TRP A 24 -9.41 -10.59 10.05
C TRP A 24 -9.53 -11.51 8.86
N VAL A 25 -8.48 -12.30 8.63
CA VAL A 25 -8.34 -13.13 7.44
C VAL A 25 -8.03 -14.57 7.83
N GLU A 26 -8.71 -15.49 7.19
CA GLU A 26 -8.35 -16.90 7.19
C GLU A 26 -7.53 -17.19 5.94
N PHE A 27 -6.31 -17.70 6.12
CA PHE A 27 -5.46 -18.18 5.03
C PHE A 27 -5.41 -19.69 5.05
N SER A 28 -5.50 -20.33 3.87
CA SER A 28 -5.38 -21.78 3.72
C SER A 28 -4.44 -22.13 2.57
N LYS A 29 -3.56 -23.10 2.80
CA LYS A 29 -2.64 -23.63 1.79
C LYS A 29 -3.14 -25.01 1.36
N LYS A 30 -3.63 -25.08 0.13
CA LYS A 30 -3.89 -26.32 -0.59
C LYS A 30 -2.81 -26.51 -1.68
N LYS A 31 -3.19 -26.66 -2.93
CA LYS A 31 -2.26 -26.55 -4.07
C LYS A 31 -1.71 -25.12 -4.17
N ASN A 32 -2.58 -24.13 -4.05
CA ASN A 32 -2.26 -22.70 -4.00
C ASN A 32 -2.71 -22.10 -2.65
N TRP A 33 -2.26 -20.90 -2.36
CA TRP A 33 -2.77 -20.12 -1.24
C TRP A 33 -4.16 -19.56 -1.56
N GLU A 34 -5.05 -19.70 -0.59
CA GLU A 34 -6.40 -19.12 -0.61
C GLU A 34 -6.56 -18.23 0.63
N TYR A 35 -7.41 -17.22 0.53
CA TYR A 35 -7.76 -16.37 1.66
C TYR A 35 -9.26 -16.09 1.71
N LYS A 36 -9.75 -15.81 2.91
CA LYS A 36 -11.12 -15.37 3.16
C LYS A 36 -11.10 -14.26 4.20
N ILE A 37 -11.55 -13.05 3.81
CA ILE A 37 -11.76 -11.95 4.75
C ILE A 37 -13.03 -12.24 5.54
N LEU A 38 -12.89 -12.38 6.86
CA LEU A 38 -13.99 -12.63 7.79
C LEU A 38 -14.60 -11.33 8.26
N ALA A 39 -13.75 -10.36 8.69
CA ALA A 39 -14.14 -9.00 9.01
C ALA A 39 -13.02 -8.03 8.63
N ALA A 40 -13.38 -6.80 8.31
CA ALA A 40 -12.41 -5.73 8.07
C ALA A 40 -13.05 -4.39 8.41
N ASP A 41 -12.24 -3.47 8.97
CA ASP A 41 -12.64 -2.12 9.33
C ASP A 41 -11.42 -1.19 9.31
N THR A 42 -11.68 0.10 9.05
CA THR A 42 -10.70 1.18 9.21
C THR A 42 -11.08 1.98 10.45
N VAL A 43 -10.33 1.78 11.53
CA VAL A 43 -10.57 2.52 12.78
C VAL A 43 -9.87 3.86 12.69
N ALA A 44 -10.65 4.93 12.55
CA ALA A 44 -10.14 6.28 12.40
C ALA A 44 -9.26 6.71 13.59
N TYR A 45 -8.16 7.40 13.30
CA TYR A 45 -7.34 8.01 14.35
C TYR A 45 -8.07 9.19 15.00
N THR A 46 -7.89 9.35 16.32
CA THR A 46 -8.29 10.58 16.99
C THR A 46 -7.54 11.77 16.40
N PRO A 47 -8.12 12.99 16.42
CA PRO A 47 -7.42 14.21 15.95
C PRO A 47 -6.04 14.40 16.59
N ALA A 48 -5.91 14.09 17.88
CA ALA A 48 -4.65 14.17 18.61
C ALA A 48 -3.62 13.18 18.06
N MET A 49 -3.99 11.90 17.86
CA MET A 49 -3.07 10.89 17.31
C MET A 49 -2.69 11.24 15.87
N LYS A 50 -3.65 11.67 15.04
CA LYS A 50 -3.38 12.11 13.66
C LYS A 50 -2.37 13.26 13.62
N SER A 51 -2.47 14.22 14.52
CA SER A 51 -1.50 15.33 14.64
C SER A 51 -0.12 14.82 15.04
N GLU A 52 -0.02 13.94 16.04
CA GLU A 52 1.24 13.36 16.50
C GLU A 52 1.96 12.56 15.40
N LEU A 53 1.22 11.74 14.64
CA LEU A 53 1.78 10.97 13.53
C LEU A 53 2.25 11.87 12.38
N ARG A 54 1.52 12.95 12.07
CA ARG A 54 1.87 13.90 11.01
C ARG A 54 3.22 14.56 11.23
N ILE A 55 3.55 14.90 12.48
CA ILE A 55 4.82 15.56 12.84
C ILE A 55 5.89 14.57 13.32
N ALA A 56 5.64 13.26 13.27
CA ALA A 56 6.56 12.25 13.80
C ALA A 56 7.97 12.37 13.21
N VAL A 57 8.06 12.68 11.91
CA VAL A 57 9.34 12.82 11.19
C VAL A 57 10.22 13.96 11.71
N THR A 58 9.64 14.97 12.38
CA THR A 58 10.38 16.15 12.91
C THR A 58 10.75 15.99 14.39
N LYS A 59 10.34 14.90 15.04
CA LYS A 59 10.55 14.70 16.47
C LYS A 59 12.02 14.33 16.79
N SER A 60 12.49 14.78 17.96
CA SER A 60 13.77 14.29 18.51
C SER A 60 13.71 12.77 18.78
N PRO A 61 14.85 12.08 18.83
CA PRO A 61 14.87 10.62 19.10
C PRO A 61 14.13 10.23 20.39
N LYS A 62 14.25 11.04 21.46
CA LYS A 62 13.55 10.81 22.74
C LYS A 62 12.04 10.97 22.57
N ALA A 63 11.58 12.04 21.92
CA ALA A 63 10.15 12.27 21.67
C ALA A 63 9.55 11.21 20.74
N LEU A 64 10.31 10.75 19.74
CA LEU A 64 9.89 9.68 18.85
C LEU A 64 9.79 8.33 19.57
N SER A 65 10.72 8.02 20.47
CA SER A 65 10.62 6.82 21.33
C SER A 65 9.36 6.86 22.20
N SER A 66 9.05 8.01 22.83
CA SER A 66 7.82 8.18 23.60
C SER A 66 6.56 8.06 22.73
N LEU A 67 6.58 8.60 21.51
CA LEU A 67 5.48 8.44 20.55
C LEU A 67 5.31 6.97 20.16
N ASN A 68 6.39 6.24 19.92
CA ASN A 68 6.32 4.81 19.59
C ASN A 68 5.67 4.00 20.72
N GLN A 69 6.01 4.29 21.97
CA GLN A 69 5.36 3.65 23.14
C GLN A 69 3.87 3.98 23.20
N SER A 70 3.50 5.26 23.13
CA SER A 70 2.10 5.70 23.21
C SER A 70 1.29 5.17 22.03
N TYR A 71 1.85 5.16 20.82
CA TYR A 71 1.19 4.60 19.65
C TYR A 71 1.02 3.08 19.73
N THR A 72 2.01 2.36 20.28
CA THR A 72 1.89 0.90 20.52
C THR A 72 0.72 0.60 21.47
N ILE A 73 0.58 1.35 22.57
CA ILE A 73 -0.54 1.22 23.50
C ILE A 73 -1.86 1.59 22.81
N TYR A 74 -1.85 2.63 22.00
CA TYR A 74 -3.04 3.10 21.26
C TYR A 74 -3.56 2.02 20.31
N ILE A 75 -2.71 1.46 19.45
CA ILE A 75 -3.13 0.41 18.51
C ILE A 75 -3.54 -0.87 19.24
N ALA A 76 -2.92 -1.21 20.38
CA ALA A 76 -3.33 -2.35 21.21
C ALA A 76 -4.80 -2.22 21.66
N LYS A 77 -5.24 -1.01 22.03
CA LYS A 77 -6.65 -0.76 22.38
C LYS A 77 -7.58 -0.97 21.19
N LEU A 78 -7.19 -0.50 19.99
CA LEU A 78 -7.97 -0.69 18.77
C LEU A 78 -8.06 -2.18 18.39
N ILE A 79 -6.96 -2.89 18.46
CA ILE A 79 -6.90 -4.35 18.19
C ILE A 79 -7.83 -5.10 19.16
N ASN A 80 -7.70 -4.85 20.46
CA ASN A 80 -8.53 -5.51 21.48
C ASN A 80 -10.01 -5.18 21.30
N PHE A 81 -10.34 -3.94 20.92
CA PHE A 81 -11.71 -3.54 20.59
C PHE A 81 -12.23 -4.36 19.39
N PHE A 82 -11.47 -4.41 18.29
CA PHE A 82 -11.85 -5.18 17.10
C PHE A 82 -12.03 -6.67 17.39
N ILE A 83 -11.13 -7.28 18.19
CA ILE A 83 -11.22 -8.69 18.59
C ILE A 83 -12.53 -8.93 19.36
N ARG A 84 -12.87 -8.07 20.32
CA ARG A 84 -14.10 -8.21 21.10
C ARG A 84 -15.36 -8.00 20.27
N THR A 85 -15.40 -6.95 19.45
CA THR A 85 -16.57 -6.60 18.62
C THR A 85 -16.88 -7.67 17.58
N ASN A 86 -15.84 -8.33 17.04
CA ASN A 86 -16.02 -9.40 16.05
C ASN A 86 -16.04 -10.81 16.67
N HIS A 87 -16.11 -10.91 18.01
CA HIS A 87 -16.18 -12.19 18.74
C HIS A 87 -15.08 -13.18 18.33
N ILE A 88 -13.86 -12.67 18.08
CA ILE A 88 -12.73 -13.51 17.65
C ILE A 88 -12.23 -14.33 18.83
N LYS A 89 -12.44 -15.65 18.77
CA LYS A 89 -12.07 -16.57 19.85
C LYS A 89 -10.60 -17.01 19.78
N ARG A 90 -10.04 -17.07 18.57
CA ARG A 90 -8.69 -17.58 18.37
C ARG A 90 -8.02 -16.94 17.17
N LEU A 91 -6.81 -16.48 17.38
CA LEU A 91 -5.87 -16.04 16.34
C LEU A 91 -4.59 -16.85 16.41
N ASP A 92 -3.95 -17.05 15.28
CA ASP A 92 -2.59 -17.61 15.22
C ASP A 92 -1.55 -16.50 15.40
N ALA A 93 -1.84 -15.30 14.88
CA ALA A 93 -1.04 -14.09 15.11
C ALA A 93 -1.79 -12.83 14.72
N VAL A 94 -1.29 -11.71 15.22
CA VAL A 94 -1.53 -10.36 14.74
C VAL A 94 -0.31 -9.91 13.94
N CYS A 95 -0.49 -9.52 12.69
CA CYS A 95 0.59 -9.15 11.78
C CYS A 95 0.52 -7.66 11.47
N SER A 96 1.48 -6.88 11.96
CA SER A 96 1.48 -5.43 11.93
C SER A 96 2.55 -4.87 11.01
N HIS A 97 2.14 -4.04 10.04
CA HIS A 97 3.07 -3.18 9.32
C HIS A 97 3.66 -2.10 10.23
N GLY A 98 2.87 -1.58 11.18
CA GLY A 98 3.17 -0.36 11.92
C GLY A 98 2.90 0.89 11.10
N HIS A 99 3.29 2.06 11.63
CA HIS A 99 3.21 3.34 10.94
C HIS A 99 4.60 3.82 10.54
N THR A 100 4.84 4.07 9.25
CA THR A 100 6.15 4.48 8.74
C THR A 100 6.43 5.94 9.08
N VAL A 101 7.51 6.18 9.84
CA VAL A 101 8.04 7.50 10.15
C VAL A 101 9.21 7.83 9.25
N PHE A 102 10.18 6.91 9.14
CA PHE A 102 11.35 7.08 8.26
C PHE A 102 11.44 5.93 7.28
N HIS A 103 11.77 6.29 6.04
CA HIS A 103 12.11 5.31 5.02
C HIS A 103 13.20 5.88 4.10
N GLN A 104 14.46 5.67 4.51
CA GLN A 104 15.67 6.15 3.85
C GLN A 104 16.63 4.97 3.64
N PRO A 105 16.28 4.00 2.78
CA PRO A 105 17.05 2.77 2.61
C PRO A 105 18.48 3.03 2.12
N HIS A 106 18.72 4.09 1.34
CA HIS A 106 20.06 4.51 0.92
C HIS A 106 20.97 4.92 2.10
N LYS A 107 20.38 5.23 3.27
CA LYS A 107 21.09 5.48 4.53
C LYS A 107 21.03 4.27 5.47
N GLY A 108 20.48 3.14 5.02
CA GLY A 108 20.27 1.96 5.86
C GLY A 108 19.18 2.14 6.93
N VAL A 109 18.27 3.13 6.77
CA VAL A 109 17.27 3.47 7.79
C VAL A 109 15.86 3.22 7.29
N THR A 110 15.12 2.47 8.06
CA THR A 110 13.64 2.39 7.97
C THR A 110 13.07 2.25 9.37
N LEU A 111 12.04 2.99 9.69
CA LEU A 111 11.39 2.96 11.02
C LEU A 111 9.88 2.96 10.86
N GLN A 112 9.26 1.89 11.33
CA GLN A 112 7.84 1.77 11.54
C GLN A 112 7.57 1.72 13.05
N ILE A 113 6.80 2.69 13.57
CA ILE A 113 6.39 2.72 14.98
C ILE A 113 5.13 1.87 15.20
N GLY A 114 4.86 1.51 16.48
CA GLY A 114 3.76 0.63 16.86
C GLY A 114 4.11 -0.85 16.85
N ASN A 115 5.38 -1.19 16.64
CA ASN A 115 5.89 -2.56 16.52
C ASN A 115 6.78 -2.97 17.72
N LEU A 116 6.56 -2.35 18.89
CA LEU A 116 7.32 -2.72 20.10
C LEU A 116 6.93 -4.13 20.59
N PRO A 117 7.86 -4.88 21.18
CA PRO A 117 7.61 -6.24 21.72
C PRO A 117 6.43 -6.30 22.70
N GLU A 118 6.22 -5.23 23.46
CA GLU A 118 5.14 -5.08 24.45
C GLU A 118 3.74 -5.16 23.83
N LEU A 119 3.62 -4.93 22.52
CA LEU A 119 2.34 -5.10 21.83
C LEU A 119 1.77 -6.50 22.05
N ALA A 120 2.62 -7.53 21.97
CA ALA A 120 2.19 -8.91 22.19
C ALA A 120 1.57 -9.12 23.58
N ASN A 121 2.14 -8.47 24.60
CA ASN A 121 1.61 -8.52 25.97
C ASN A 121 0.29 -7.75 26.11
N TYR A 122 0.20 -6.54 25.52
CA TYR A 122 -1.01 -5.72 25.61
C TYR A 122 -2.22 -6.37 24.95
N ILE A 123 -2.03 -7.17 23.92
CA ILE A 123 -3.12 -7.85 23.21
C ILE A 123 -3.23 -9.35 23.54
N SER A 124 -2.31 -9.89 24.32
CA SER A 124 -2.21 -11.33 24.66
C SER A 124 -2.23 -12.25 23.43
N GLN A 125 -1.56 -11.83 22.35
CA GLN A 125 -1.48 -12.55 21.08
C GLN A 125 -0.04 -12.56 20.57
N THR A 126 0.33 -13.57 19.79
CA THR A 126 1.57 -13.54 19.01
C THR A 126 1.52 -12.38 18.01
N VAL A 127 2.61 -11.60 17.93
CA VAL A 127 2.75 -10.48 16.99
C VAL A 127 3.86 -10.79 15.98
N VAL A 128 3.58 -10.56 14.69
CA VAL A 128 4.59 -10.57 13.62
C VAL A 128 4.66 -9.17 13.03
N CYS A 129 5.84 -8.57 13.03
CA CYS A 129 6.02 -7.18 12.58
C CYS A 129 7.45 -6.93 12.08
N ASP A 130 7.83 -5.67 11.86
CA ASP A 130 9.19 -5.28 11.40
C ASP A 130 9.60 -5.90 10.05
N PHE A 131 8.68 -5.98 9.11
CA PHE A 131 8.91 -6.64 7.81
C PHE A 131 9.94 -5.94 6.91
N ARG A 132 10.27 -4.66 7.15
CA ARG A 132 11.16 -3.87 6.27
C ARG A 132 12.62 -3.85 6.71
N VAL A 133 12.86 -3.94 8.02
CA VAL A 133 14.18 -3.70 8.64
C VAL A 133 15.23 -4.70 8.12
N GLN A 134 14.89 -5.99 8.06
CA GLN A 134 15.82 -7.02 7.61
C GLN A 134 16.21 -6.83 6.13
N ASP A 135 15.25 -6.47 5.28
CA ASP A 135 15.51 -6.24 3.85
C ASP A 135 16.48 -5.06 3.64
N VAL A 136 16.25 -3.94 4.35
CA VAL A 136 17.15 -2.78 4.32
C VAL A 136 18.54 -3.15 4.82
N SER A 137 18.65 -3.96 5.89
CA SER A 137 19.95 -4.43 6.40
C SER A 137 20.71 -5.33 5.41
N MET A 138 19.98 -5.96 4.49
CA MET A 138 20.53 -6.78 3.40
C MET A 138 20.79 -5.99 2.10
N GLY A 139 20.72 -4.66 2.17
CA GLY A 139 20.97 -3.76 1.03
C GLY A 139 19.75 -3.57 0.12
N GLY A 140 18.58 -4.11 0.48
CA GLY A 140 17.33 -3.91 -0.23
C GLY A 140 16.68 -2.57 0.10
N GLN A 141 15.67 -2.20 -0.69
CA GLN A 141 14.91 -0.98 -0.49
C GLN A 141 13.88 -1.08 0.65
N GLY A 142 13.60 -2.28 1.21
CA GLY A 142 12.56 -2.45 2.22
C GLY A 142 11.13 -2.24 1.70
N ALA A 143 10.98 -1.98 0.41
CA ALA A 143 9.73 -1.72 -0.30
C ALA A 143 9.90 -1.97 -1.80
N PRO A 144 8.82 -2.30 -2.54
CA PRO A 144 7.52 -2.73 -2.02
C PRO A 144 7.56 -4.19 -1.53
N LEU A 145 6.76 -4.51 -0.50
CA LEU A 145 6.63 -5.88 0.03
C LEU A 145 5.35 -6.59 -0.44
N VAL A 146 4.36 -5.82 -0.90
CA VAL A 146 3.07 -6.34 -1.40
C VAL A 146 3.20 -7.33 -2.56
N PRO A 147 4.19 -7.23 -3.47
CA PRO A 147 4.29 -8.12 -4.62
C PRO A 147 4.41 -9.61 -4.32
N VAL A 148 4.89 -10.01 -3.13
CA VAL A 148 4.84 -11.43 -2.70
C VAL A 148 3.39 -11.90 -2.52
N GLY A 149 2.57 -11.07 -1.87
CA GLY A 149 1.15 -11.32 -1.73
C GLY A 149 0.45 -11.35 -3.09
N ASP A 150 0.82 -10.43 -3.99
CA ASP A 150 0.29 -10.41 -5.35
C ASP A 150 0.57 -11.72 -6.10
N ALA A 151 1.80 -12.22 -6.00
CA ALA A 151 2.21 -13.45 -6.66
C ALA A 151 1.50 -14.71 -6.10
N LEU A 152 1.28 -14.77 -4.77
CA LEU A 152 0.84 -15.98 -4.12
C LEU A 152 -0.68 -16.03 -3.83
N LEU A 153 -1.32 -14.88 -3.53
CA LEU A 153 -2.76 -14.80 -3.22
C LEU A 153 -3.60 -14.43 -4.44
N PHE A 154 -3.00 -13.77 -5.43
CA PHE A 154 -3.70 -13.24 -6.60
C PHE A 154 -3.12 -13.80 -7.91
N SER A 155 -2.58 -15.02 -7.87
CA SER A 155 -1.93 -15.70 -8.99
C SER A 155 -2.84 -15.96 -10.20
N GLN A 156 -4.16 -15.79 -10.05
CA GLN A 156 -5.13 -15.87 -11.16
C GLN A 156 -5.13 -14.62 -12.07
N TYR A 157 -4.44 -13.54 -11.67
CA TYR A 157 -4.30 -12.32 -12.45
C TYR A 157 -2.89 -12.22 -13.03
N ASP A 158 -2.78 -11.77 -14.27
CA ASP A 158 -1.47 -11.49 -14.90
C ASP A 158 -0.74 -10.38 -14.16
N PHE A 159 -1.50 -9.38 -13.66
CA PHE A 159 -0.95 -8.26 -12.90
C PHE A 159 -1.86 -7.82 -11.74
N CYS A 160 -1.23 -7.16 -10.78
CA CYS A 160 -1.91 -6.38 -9.75
C CYS A 160 -1.51 -4.92 -9.89
N LEU A 161 -2.50 -4.05 -9.99
CA LEU A 161 -2.32 -2.59 -10.12
C LEU A 161 -2.96 -1.90 -8.94
N ASN A 162 -2.21 -1.02 -8.28
CA ASN A 162 -2.69 -0.20 -7.18
C ASN A 162 -2.78 1.26 -7.61
N LEU A 163 -3.97 1.84 -7.53
CA LEU A 163 -4.26 3.25 -7.79
C LEU A 163 -4.27 4.03 -6.47
N GLY A 164 -3.09 4.18 -5.87
CA GLY A 164 -2.83 5.01 -4.69
C GLY A 164 -2.54 6.47 -5.04
N GLY A 165 -1.69 7.12 -4.28
CA GLY A 165 -1.12 8.43 -4.65
C GLY A 165 -0.39 8.36 -5.98
N PHE A 166 0.45 7.35 -6.14
CA PHE A 166 1.03 6.89 -7.40
C PHE A 166 0.37 5.60 -7.84
N ALA A 167 0.22 5.40 -9.14
CA ALA A 167 -0.16 4.14 -9.73
C ALA A 167 1.08 3.24 -9.78
N ASN A 168 0.99 2.05 -9.18
CA ASN A 168 2.06 1.06 -9.23
C ASN A 168 1.53 -0.31 -9.65
N ILE A 169 2.38 -1.10 -10.28
CA ILE A 169 2.04 -2.38 -10.84
C ILE A 169 3.00 -3.46 -10.37
N SER A 170 2.51 -4.68 -10.26
CA SER A 170 3.35 -5.87 -10.13
C SER A 170 2.83 -7.00 -11.01
N PHE A 171 3.73 -7.69 -11.70
CA PHE A 171 3.43 -8.80 -12.60
C PHE A 171 4.60 -9.77 -12.70
N GLN A 172 4.36 -10.93 -13.29
CA GLN A 172 5.37 -11.97 -13.46
C GLN A 172 6.02 -11.84 -14.84
N VAL A 173 7.37 -11.83 -14.86
CA VAL A 173 8.16 -12.00 -16.10
C VAL A 173 9.04 -13.21 -15.91
N GLU A 174 8.86 -14.22 -16.74
CA GLU A 174 9.52 -15.52 -16.55
C GLU A 174 9.35 -16.03 -15.11
N ASN A 175 10.43 -16.19 -14.36
CA ASN A 175 10.42 -16.67 -12.98
C ASN A 175 10.62 -15.55 -11.95
N GLN A 176 10.51 -14.28 -12.38
CA GLN A 176 10.73 -13.14 -11.48
C GLN A 176 9.49 -12.26 -11.37
N ARG A 177 9.14 -11.90 -10.16
CA ARG A 177 8.13 -10.86 -9.90
C ARG A 177 8.78 -9.50 -10.10
N ILE A 178 8.17 -8.65 -10.92
CA ILE A 178 8.58 -7.27 -11.17
C ILE A 178 7.54 -6.34 -10.57
N ALA A 179 7.99 -5.23 -9.98
CA ALA A 179 7.11 -4.19 -9.47
C ALA A 179 7.76 -2.81 -9.64
N PHE A 180 6.96 -1.81 -10.02
CA PHE A 180 7.43 -0.43 -10.19
C PHE A 180 6.26 0.56 -10.22
N ASP A 181 6.58 1.85 -10.02
CA ASP A 181 5.63 2.94 -10.16
C ASP A 181 5.45 3.32 -11.63
N ILE A 182 4.20 3.42 -12.06
CA ILE A 182 3.84 3.79 -13.44
C ILE A 182 3.82 5.30 -13.60
N CYS A 183 2.98 5.99 -12.80
CA CYS A 183 2.75 7.42 -12.92
C CYS A 183 2.11 8.00 -11.64
N PRO A 184 2.07 9.32 -11.47
CA PRO A 184 1.21 9.98 -10.50
C PRO A 184 -0.26 9.63 -10.76
N ALA A 185 -1.03 9.46 -9.68
CA ALA A 185 -2.46 9.21 -9.74
C ALA A 185 -3.20 10.15 -8.77
N ASN A 186 -3.72 9.64 -7.65
CA ASN A 186 -4.54 10.47 -6.75
C ASN A 186 -3.79 11.67 -6.19
N ILE A 187 -2.48 11.57 -6.01
CA ILE A 187 -1.69 12.65 -5.38
C ILE A 187 -1.73 13.96 -6.18
N THR A 188 -1.67 13.89 -7.51
CA THR A 188 -1.80 15.06 -8.36
C THR A 188 -3.25 15.49 -8.53
N MET A 189 -4.16 14.52 -8.67
CA MET A 189 -5.60 14.81 -8.79
C MET A 189 -6.16 15.45 -7.53
N ASN A 190 -5.79 14.95 -6.34
CA ASN A 190 -6.25 15.53 -5.07
C ASN A 190 -5.74 16.96 -4.87
N HIS A 191 -4.48 17.24 -5.26
CA HIS A 191 -3.94 18.62 -5.22
C HIS A 191 -4.84 19.62 -5.99
N TYR A 192 -5.30 19.26 -7.18
CA TYR A 192 -6.18 20.14 -7.97
C TYR A 192 -7.63 20.11 -7.51
N ALA A 193 -8.09 19.02 -6.90
CA ALA A 193 -9.40 18.98 -6.26
C ALA A 193 -9.44 19.88 -5.01
N GLU A 194 -8.36 19.93 -4.22
CA GLU A 194 -8.22 20.81 -3.05
C GLU A 194 -8.30 22.29 -3.43
N ILE A 195 -7.74 22.69 -4.57
CA ILE A 195 -7.89 24.07 -5.11
C ILE A 195 -9.36 24.41 -5.37
N LEU A 196 -10.18 23.40 -5.69
CA LEU A 196 -11.63 23.54 -5.88
C LEU A 196 -12.44 23.30 -4.60
N GLY A 197 -11.79 23.23 -3.42
CA GLY A 197 -12.43 23.06 -2.12
C GLY A 197 -12.91 21.64 -1.82
N GLN A 198 -12.40 20.63 -2.55
CA GLN A 198 -12.74 19.22 -2.33
C GLN A 198 -11.49 18.43 -1.93
N PRO A 199 -11.54 17.50 -0.97
CA PRO A 199 -10.38 16.70 -0.58
C PRO A 199 -9.91 15.76 -1.69
N TYR A 200 -10.78 15.38 -2.60
CA TYR A 200 -10.53 14.58 -3.80
C TYR A 200 -11.69 14.71 -4.80
N ASP A 201 -11.47 14.31 -6.05
CA ASP A 201 -12.49 14.35 -7.10
C ASP A 201 -13.37 13.10 -7.04
N ILE A 202 -14.53 13.23 -6.37
CA ILE A 202 -15.49 12.13 -6.20
C ILE A 202 -16.01 11.67 -7.57
N ASP A 203 -15.79 10.37 -7.89
CA ASP A 203 -16.18 9.74 -9.17
C ASP A 203 -15.57 10.41 -10.40
N GLY A 204 -14.59 11.32 -10.25
CA GLY A 204 -14.04 12.09 -11.36
C GLY A 204 -14.98 13.14 -11.92
N LYS A 205 -15.95 13.62 -11.12
CA LYS A 205 -16.98 14.58 -11.57
C LYS A 205 -16.40 15.95 -11.90
N LEU A 206 -15.34 16.38 -11.22
CA LEU A 206 -14.65 17.63 -11.54
C LEU A 206 -13.85 17.50 -12.84
N ALA A 207 -13.09 16.41 -12.99
CA ALA A 207 -12.38 16.08 -14.22
C ALA A 207 -13.34 15.96 -15.42
N GLY A 208 -14.52 15.35 -15.22
CA GLY A 208 -15.54 15.20 -16.25
C GLY A 208 -16.12 16.52 -16.78
N LYS A 209 -16.06 17.62 -16.00
CA LYS A 209 -16.47 18.97 -16.43
C LYS A 209 -15.40 19.72 -17.20
N GLY A 210 -14.11 19.33 -17.01
CA GLY A 210 -12.99 19.98 -17.64
C GLY A 210 -12.81 19.59 -19.11
N ARG A 211 -12.06 20.41 -19.84
CA ARG A 211 -11.67 20.13 -21.22
C ARG A 211 -10.28 19.48 -21.25
N LEU A 212 -10.12 18.46 -22.09
CA LEU A 212 -8.80 17.85 -22.33
C LEU A 212 -7.90 18.85 -23.06
N TYR A 213 -6.73 19.12 -22.48
CA TYR A 213 -5.74 20.00 -23.08
C TYR A 213 -4.55 19.21 -23.63
N LEU A 214 -4.58 18.96 -24.95
CA LEU A 214 -3.62 18.10 -25.64
C LEU A 214 -2.15 18.53 -25.49
N PRO A 215 -1.80 19.85 -25.53
CA PRO A 215 -0.41 20.25 -25.33
C PRO A 215 0.13 19.86 -23.96
N LEU A 216 -0.65 20.02 -22.89
CA LEU A 216 -0.25 19.58 -21.54
C LEU A 216 -0.15 18.05 -21.47
N LEU A 217 -1.14 17.33 -22.03
CA LEU A 217 -1.09 15.87 -22.07
C LEU A 217 0.19 15.36 -22.75
N LYS A 218 0.55 15.96 -23.88
CA LYS A 218 1.79 15.63 -24.60
C LYS A 218 3.03 15.90 -23.73
N ALA A 219 3.14 17.08 -23.15
CA ALA A 219 4.27 17.44 -22.31
C ALA A 219 4.43 16.50 -21.11
N LEU A 220 3.32 16.10 -20.45
CA LEU A 220 3.34 15.15 -19.34
C LEU A 220 3.76 13.74 -19.81
N ASN A 221 3.29 13.29 -20.97
CA ASN A 221 3.60 11.96 -21.49
C ASN A 221 5.06 11.84 -21.98
N GLU A 222 5.74 12.93 -22.30
CA GLU A 222 7.11 12.99 -22.79
C GLU A 222 8.16 13.02 -21.67
N LEU A 223 7.76 13.07 -20.38
CA LEU A 223 8.68 13.09 -19.25
C LEU A 223 9.62 11.87 -19.27
N ASP A 224 10.89 12.10 -18.99
CA ASP A 224 11.96 11.08 -19.09
C ASP A 224 11.75 9.88 -18.15
N PHE A 225 10.99 10.05 -17.06
CA PHE A 225 10.63 8.94 -16.19
C PHE A 225 9.95 7.79 -16.95
N TYR A 226 9.10 8.10 -17.92
CA TYR A 226 8.35 7.08 -18.66
C TYR A 226 9.21 6.25 -19.62
N LYS A 227 10.36 6.78 -20.01
CA LYS A 227 11.36 6.08 -20.85
C LYS A 227 12.25 5.11 -20.06
N LYS A 228 12.30 5.26 -18.72
CA LYS A 228 13.15 4.44 -17.84
C LYS A 228 12.60 3.02 -17.73
N GLN A 229 13.52 2.05 -17.77
CA GLN A 229 13.22 0.65 -17.48
C GLN A 229 13.09 0.41 -15.97
N PRO A 230 12.28 -0.58 -15.52
CA PRO A 230 12.29 -1.02 -14.14
C PRO A 230 13.67 -1.55 -13.68
N PRO A 231 14.04 -1.41 -12.40
CA PRO A 231 13.21 -0.88 -11.33
C PRO A 231 13.15 0.66 -11.32
N LYS A 232 11.96 1.23 -11.11
CA LYS A 232 11.77 2.68 -11.01
C LYS A 232 10.67 3.02 -10.01
N SER A 233 10.85 4.13 -9.28
CA SER A 233 9.90 4.62 -8.30
C SER A 233 9.75 6.13 -8.37
N LEU A 234 8.65 6.65 -7.85
CA LEU A 234 8.28 8.06 -7.81
C LEU A 234 8.19 8.56 -6.38
N GLY A 235 8.52 9.83 -6.17
CA GLY A 235 8.38 10.53 -4.90
C GLY A 235 7.75 11.90 -5.08
N LEU A 236 7.42 12.56 -3.96
CA LEU A 236 6.87 13.93 -3.96
C LEU A 236 7.82 14.93 -4.59
N GLU A 237 9.12 14.75 -4.37
CA GLU A 237 10.19 15.60 -4.91
C GLU A 237 10.15 15.63 -6.44
N TRP A 238 9.90 14.47 -7.07
CA TRP A 238 9.77 14.39 -8.53
C TRP A 238 8.53 15.12 -9.04
N LEU A 239 7.41 15.09 -8.30
CA LEU A 239 6.23 15.88 -8.67
C LEU A 239 6.52 17.36 -8.60
N GLN A 240 7.24 17.80 -7.57
CA GLN A 240 7.59 19.20 -7.35
C GLN A 240 8.58 19.74 -8.39
N SER A 241 9.56 18.92 -8.82
CA SER A 241 10.57 19.34 -9.79
C SER A 241 10.10 19.21 -11.25
N GLU A 242 9.33 18.17 -11.58
CA GLU A 242 9.06 17.83 -12.98
C GLU A 242 7.61 18.08 -13.40
N VAL A 243 6.61 17.69 -12.56
CA VAL A 243 5.21 17.67 -12.97
C VAL A 243 4.52 19.03 -12.75
N PHE A 244 4.56 19.54 -11.52
CA PHE A 244 3.87 20.79 -11.20
C PHE A 244 4.37 22.02 -11.97
N PRO A 245 5.70 22.19 -12.23
CA PRO A 245 6.17 23.29 -13.07
C PRO A 245 5.61 23.23 -14.49
N ILE A 246 5.54 22.03 -15.10
CA ILE A 246 4.94 21.85 -16.43
C ILE A 246 3.48 22.31 -16.42
N ILE A 247 2.68 21.81 -15.48
CA ILE A 247 1.25 22.13 -15.41
C ILE A 247 1.05 23.65 -15.24
N LYS A 248 1.84 24.26 -14.36
CA LYS A 248 1.75 25.70 -14.05
C LYS A 248 2.00 26.58 -15.28
N ASN A 249 2.87 26.16 -16.20
CA ASN A 249 3.19 26.93 -17.41
C ASN A 249 2.01 27.11 -18.36
N TYR A 250 0.98 26.26 -18.27
CA TYR A 250 -0.19 26.34 -19.16
C TYR A 250 -1.33 27.22 -18.61
N ASN A 251 -1.27 27.62 -17.34
CA ASN A 251 -2.28 28.49 -16.69
C ASN A 251 -3.74 28.08 -16.97
N LEU A 252 -4.04 26.79 -16.84
CA LEU A 252 -5.36 26.22 -17.10
C LEU A 252 -6.24 26.27 -15.84
N GLU A 253 -7.57 26.31 -16.06
CA GLU A 253 -8.52 26.09 -14.97
C GLU A 253 -8.36 24.70 -14.32
N PRO A 254 -8.57 24.55 -13.00
CA PRO A 254 -8.31 23.31 -12.31
C PRO A 254 -9.09 22.10 -12.84
N CYS A 255 -10.34 22.26 -13.31
CA CYS A 255 -11.12 21.15 -13.89
C CYS A 255 -10.47 20.62 -15.18
N SER A 256 -9.92 21.49 -16.03
CA SER A 256 -9.22 21.09 -17.26
C SER A 256 -7.86 20.44 -16.96
N VAL A 257 -7.18 20.88 -15.90
CA VAL A 257 -5.99 20.17 -15.39
C VAL A 257 -6.39 18.78 -14.93
N LEU A 258 -7.41 18.63 -14.07
CA LEU A 258 -7.92 17.34 -13.61
C LEU A 258 -8.26 16.41 -14.76
N ARG A 259 -8.98 16.93 -15.77
CA ARG A 259 -9.34 16.16 -16.98
C ARG A 259 -8.11 15.65 -17.71
N THR A 260 -7.08 16.48 -17.83
CA THR A 260 -5.83 16.13 -18.52
C THR A 260 -5.00 15.14 -17.70
N LEU A 261 -4.96 15.29 -16.37
CA LEU A 261 -4.30 14.35 -15.47
C LEU A 261 -4.94 12.96 -15.48
N VAL A 262 -6.28 12.88 -15.51
CA VAL A 262 -7.00 11.61 -15.66
C VAL A 262 -6.61 10.93 -16.97
N GLU A 263 -6.57 11.66 -18.08
CA GLU A 263 -6.16 11.13 -19.39
C GLU A 263 -4.71 10.66 -19.40
N HIS A 264 -3.81 11.46 -18.80
CA HIS A 264 -2.40 11.11 -18.65
C HIS A 264 -2.24 9.81 -17.84
N THR A 265 -2.89 9.72 -16.69
CA THR A 265 -2.84 8.52 -15.83
C THR A 265 -3.36 7.29 -16.58
N ALA A 266 -4.50 7.42 -17.26
CA ALA A 266 -5.08 6.33 -18.03
C ALA A 266 -4.16 5.88 -19.17
N PHE A 267 -3.58 6.84 -19.91
CA PHE A 267 -2.64 6.58 -21.00
C PHE A 267 -1.40 5.83 -20.51
N GLN A 268 -0.77 6.28 -19.42
CA GLN A 268 0.44 5.65 -18.88
C GLN A 268 0.18 4.23 -18.39
N ILE A 269 -0.94 4.00 -17.71
CA ILE A 269 -1.33 2.66 -17.28
C ILE A 269 -1.52 1.73 -18.48
N VAL A 270 -2.32 2.16 -19.47
CA VAL A 270 -2.61 1.34 -20.63
C VAL A 270 -1.36 1.07 -21.46
N SER A 271 -0.46 2.06 -21.59
CA SER A 271 0.84 1.87 -22.28
C SER A 271 1.65 0.74 -21.66
N VAL A 272 1.71 0.65 -20.31
CA VAL A 272 2.40 -0.45 -19.64
C VAL A 272 1.66 -1.78 -19.87
N LEU A 273 0.35 -1.82 -19.74
CA LEU A 273 -0.43 -3.05 -19.93
C LEU A 273 -0.25 -3.63 -21.33
N LEU A 274 -0.28 -2.77 -22.35
CA LEU A 274 -0.11 -3.18 -23.76
C LEU A 274 1.33 -3.60 -24.05
N SER A 275 2.34 -2.84 -23.59
CA SER A 275 3.74 -3.15 -23.83
C SER A 275 4.18 -4.48 -23.22
N GLN A 276 3.55 -4.90 -22.12
CA GLN A 276 3.81 -6.15 -21.41
C GLN A 276 2.80 -7.26 -21.74
N ASN A 277 1.90 -7.03 -22.69
CA ASN A 277 0.84 -7.98 -23.10
C ASN A 277 0.02 -8.53 -21.93
N LEU A 278 -0.29 -7.69 -20.94
CA LEU A 278 -1.02 -8.06 -19.72
C LEU A 278 -2.54 -8.04 -19.95
N GLN A 279 -3.23 -9.15 -19.72
CA GLN A 279 -4.63 -9.29 -20.07
C GLN A 279 -5.57 -9.17 -18.86
N THR A 280 -5.33 -9.96 -17.82
CA THR A 280 -6.21 -10.02 -16.64
C THR A 280 -5.57 -9.31 -15.46
N GLY A 281 -6.30 -8.39 -14.83
CA GLY A 281 -5.74 -7.56 -13.76
C GLY A 281 -6.60 -7.43 -12.53
N LEU A 282 -5.93 -7.36 -11.38
CA LEU A 282 -6.53 -6.94 -10.13
C LEU A 282 -6.25 -5.44 -9.92
N PHE A 283 -7.30 -4.62 -9.97
CA PHE A 283 -7.23 -3.18 -9.71
C PHE A 283 -7.62 -2.88 -8.26
N THR A 284 -6.76 -2.18 -7.53
CA THR A 284 -6.95 -1.84 -6.10
C THR A 284 -6.54 -0.39 -5.80
N GLY A 285 -6.71 0.03 -4.55
CA GLY A 285 -6.44 1.41 -4.13
C GLY A 285 -7.62 2.37 -4.39
N GLY A 286 -7.60 3.51 -3.72
CA GLY A 286 -8.71 4.48 -3.73
C GLY A 286 -9.06 5.01 -5.12
N GLY A 287 -8.10 5.09 -6.04
CA GLY A 287 -8.33 5.55 -7.42
C GLY A 287 -9.26 4.65 -8.24
N VAL A 288 -9.45 3.38 -7.85
CA VAL A 288 -10.45 2.49 -8.48
C VAL A 288 -11.88 2.98 -8.27
N LEU A 289 -12.12 3.76 -7.22
CA LEU A 289 -13.42 4.36 -6.91
C LEU A 289 -13.70 5.60 -7.79
N ASN A 290 -12.71 6.13 -8.48
CA ASN A 290 -12.89 7.18 -9.48
C ASN A 290 -13.43 6.56 -10.77
N SER A 291 -14.75 6.54 -10.93
CA SER A 291 -15.43 5.91 -12.05
C SER A 291 -15.04 6.52 -13.40
N PHE A 292 -14.76 7.83 -13.45
CA PHE A 292 -14.32 8.49 -14.68
C PHE A 292 -12.91 8.03 -15.11
N LEU A 293 -11.96 7.92 -14.16
CA LEU A 293 -10.63 7.38 -14.45
C LEU A 293 -10.72 5.93 -14.96
N MET A 294 -11.51 5.08 -14.29
CA MET A 294 -11.68 3.69 -14.69
C MET A 294 -12.33 3.56 -16.08
N GLN A 295 -13.30 4.41 -16.38
CA GLN A 295 -13.90 4.50 -17.71
C GLN A 295 -12.86 4.89 -18.77
N ARG A 296 -12.00 5.88 -18.50
CA ARG A 296 -10.94 6.30 -19.44
C ARG A 296 -9.93 5.19 -19.68
N ILE A 297 -9.48 4.50 -18.63
CA ILE A 297 -8.58 3.34 -18.76
C ILE A 297 -9.24 2.26 -19.64
N SER A 298 -10.51 1.92 -19.37
CA SER A 298 -11.26 0.91 -20.15
C SER A 298 -11.40 1.31 -21.62
N GLN A 299 -11.69 2.57 -21.90
CA GLN A 299 -11.85 3.07 -23.28
C GLN A 299 -10.54 3.05 -24.05
N ILE A 300 -9.42 3.49 -23.45
CA ILE A 300 -8.10 3.46 -24.11
C ILE A 300 -7.62 2.03 -24.30
N LEU A 301 -7.87 1.16 -23.29
CA LEU A 301 -7.49 -0.27 -23.35
C LEU A 301 -8.33 -1.06 -24.37
N GLY A 302 -9.50 -0.55 -24.76
CA GLY A 302 -10.41 -1.20 -25.71
C GLY A 302 -11.19 -2.39 -25.14
N ARG A 303 -11.19 -2.57 -23.81
CA ARG A 303 -11.90 -3.66 -23.14
C ARG A 303 -12.36 -3.25 -21.73
N PRO A 304 -13.43 -3.90 -21.20
CA PRO A 304 -13.91 -3.61 -19.85
C PRO A 304 -12.90 -4.04 -18.79
N ILE A 305 -12.84 -3.30 -17.70
CA ILE A 305 -12.08 -3.66 -16.51
C ILE A 305 -13.05 -4.34 -15.54
N PRO A 306 -12.78 -5.59 -15.13
CA PRO A 306 -13.62 -6.29 -14.15
C PRO A 306 -13.66 -5.53 -12.81
N SER A 307 -14.83 -5.52 -12.18
CA SER A 307 -14.97 -4.93 -10.85
C SER A 307 -14.22 -5.74 -9.80
N THR A 308 -13.48 -5.06 -8.93
CA THR A 308 -12.81 -5.68 -7.79
C THR A 308 -13.73 -5.64 -6.57
N ASN A 309 -13.70 -6.68 -5.75
CA ASN A 309 -14.40 -6.71 -4.47
C ASN A 309 -13.98 -5.52 -3.60
N ARG A 310 -14.94 -4.74 -3.09
CA ARG A 310 -14.70 -3.54 -2.28
C ARG A 310 -13.79 -3.79 -1.08
N LYS A 311 -13.91 -4.95 -0.41
CA LYS A 311 -13.01 -5.29 0.71
C LYS A 311 -11.55 -5.39 0.26
N ILE A 312 -11.29 -5.91 -0.94
CA ILE A 312 -9.92 -5.96 -1.48
C ILE A 312 -9.44 -4.59 -1.93
N ILE A 313 -10.31 -3.76 -2.48
CA ILE A 313 -9.94 -2.37 -2.84
C ILE A 313 -9.38 -1.62 -1.62
N HIS A 314 -10.05 -1.75 -0.46
CA HIS A 314 -9.68 -1.01 0.75
C HIS A 314 -8.62 -1.72 1.61
N TYR A 315 -8.67 -3.05 1.74
CA TYR A 315 -7.90 -3.77 2.76
C TYR A 315 -6.83 -4.70 2.18
N LYS A 316 -6.52 -4.64 0.88
CA LYS A 316 -5.50 -5.50 0.26
C LYS A 316 -4.17 -5.45 1.01
N GLU A 317 -3.71 -4.26 1.40
CA GLU A 317 -2.43 -4.14 2.12
C GLU A 317 -2.49 -4.83 3.49
N ALA A 318 -3.55 -4.64 4.26
CA ALA A 318 -3.73 -5.32 5.55
C ALA A 318 -3.79 -6.86 5.36
N VAL A 319 -4.50 -7.35 4.32
CA VAL A 319 -4.51 -8.77 3.95
C VAL A 319 -3.10 -9.27 3.64
N VAL A 320 -2.35 -8.53 2.81
CA VAL A 320 -1.00 -8.93 2.41
C VAL A 320 -0.04 -8.91 3.60
N PHE A 321 -0.05 -7.88 4.47
CA PHE A 321 0.80 -7.89 5.67
C PHE A 321 0.41 -9.03 6.63
N GLY A 322 -0.88 -9.37 6.72
CA GLY A 322 -1.32 -10.60 7.38
C GLY A 322 -0.67 -11.85 6.78
N PHE A 323 -0.65 -11.93 5.45
CA PHE A 323 -0.06 -13.06 4.74
C PHE A 323 1.47 -13.12 4.85
N LEU A 324 2.18 -11.99 4.81
CA LEU A 324 3.63 -11.93 5.07
C LEU A 324 3.96 -12.51 6.46
N GLY A 325 3.10 -12.25 7.45
CA GLY A 325 3.20 -12.84 8.76
C GLY A 325 3.00 -14.36 8.75
N VAL A 326 2.05 -14.89 7.98
CA VAL A 326 1.89 -16.34 7.79
C VAL A 326 3.14 -16.97 7.21
N LEU A 327 3.69 -16.38 6.14
CA LEU A 327 4.94 -16.86 5.52
C LEU A 327 6.11 -16.82 6.53
N LYS A 328 6.19 -15.77 7.36
CA LYS A 328 7.20 -15.68 8.44
C LYS A 328 7.05 -16.80 9.47
N LEU A 329 5.83 -17.08 9.94
CA LEU A 329 5.54 -18.17 10.89
C LEU A 329 5.86 -19.55 10.30
N ARG A 330 5.86 -19.67 8.99
CA ARG A 330 6.20 -20.90 8.25
C ARG A 330 7.66 -20.98 7.84
N HIS A 331 8.46 -19.94 8.13
CA HIS A 331 9.84 -19.80 7.64
C HIS A 331 9.96 -19.82 6.11
N GLU A 332 8.89 -19.44 5.41
CA GLU A 332 8.85 -19.29 3.94
C GLU A 332 9.29 -17.87 3.55
N VAL A 333 9.76 -17.70 2.30
CA VAL A 333 10.16 -16.41 1.74
C VAL A 333 8.95 -15.48 1.69
N ASN A 334 9.11 -14.26 2.22
CA ASN A 334 8.11 -13.20 2.20
C ASN A 334 8.66 -11.86 1.69
N CYS A 335 9.90 -11.84 1.21
CA CYS A 335 10.53 -10.70 0.61
C CYS A 335 11.36 -11.15 -0.59
N LEU A 336 11.10 -10.56 -1.78
CA LEU A 336 11.69 -10.95 -3.06
C LEU A 336 12.79 -9.97 -3.46
N ARG A 337 14.00 -10.48 -3.71
CA ARG A 337 15.14 -9.69 -4.19
C ARG A 337 14.88 -9.01 -5.54
N SER A 338 14.10 -9.64 -6.40
CA SER A 338 13.73 -9.10 -7.73
C SER A 338 12.89 -7.82 -7.62
N VAL A 339 12.28 -7.59 -6.45
CA VAL A 339 11.43 -6.44 -6.17
C VAL A 339 12.16 -5.40 -5.34
N THR A 340 12.83 -5.81 -4.26
CA THR A 340 13.46 -4.88 -3.30
C THR A 340 14.92 -4.60 -3.58
N GLY A 341 15.58 -5.39 -4.42
CA GLY A 341 17.02 -5.28 -4.68
C GLY A 341 17.91 -5.83 -3.56
N ALA A 342 17.37 -6.56 -2.58
CA ALA A 342 18.15 -7.20 -1.54
C ALA A 342 19.09 -8.28 -2.10
N LYS A 343 20.12 -8.66 -1.34
CA LYS A 343 21.12 -9.68 -1.78
C LYS A 343 20.51 -11.04 -2.14
N LYS A 344 19.40 -11.43 -1.50
CA LYS A 344 18.68 -12.69 -1.73
C LYS A 344 17.23 -12.60 -1.29
N ASP A 345 16.41 -13.53 -1.75
CA ASP A 345 15.08 -13.77 -1.21
C ASP A 345 15.19 -14.21 0.26
N HIS A 346 14.31 -13.71 1.13
CA HIS A 346 14.40 -14.00 2.56
C HIS A 346 13.05 -13.94 3.28
N SER A 347 13.03 -14.45 4.50
CA SER A 347 11.89 -14.40 5.41
C SER A 347 12.08 -13.25 6.38
N SER A 348 11.53 -12.09 6.06
CA SER A 348 11.62 -10.86 6.84
C SER A 348 10.61 -10.82 7.99
N GLY A 349 10.90 -10.00 9.00
CA GLY A 349 10.05 -9.75 10.15
C GLY A 349 10.55 -10.37 11.45
N LYS A 350 9.97 -9.89 12.56
CA LYS A 350 10.20 -10.38 13.93
C LYS A 350 8.92 -10.99 14.48
N ILE A 351 9.07 -11.99 15.34
CA ILE A 351 7.96 -12.64 16.04
C ILE A 351 8.11 -12.34 17.54
N TYR A 352 7.07 -11.79 18.16
CA TYR A 352 6.99 -11.56 19.58
C TYR A 352 5.84 -12.38 20.15
N TYR A 353 6.14 -13.10 21.23
CA TYR A 353 5.16 -13.89 21.96
C TYR A 353 4.71 -13.14 23.21
N PRO A 354 3.43 -13.26 23.60
CA PRO A 354 3.00 -12.71 24.89
C PRO A 354 3.74 -13.45 26.02
N SER A 355 4.18 -12.70 27.02
CA SER A 355 4.75 -13.31 28.24
C SER A 355 3.68 -14.23 28.84
N LEU A 356 4.06 -15.44 29.19
CA LEU A 356 3.22 -16.30 30.00
C LEU A 356 2.93 -15.54 31.29
N ARG A 357 1.67 -15.14 31.51
CA ARG A 357 1.28 -14.70 32.85
C ARG A 357 1.56 -15.89 33.75
N ALA A 358 2.54 -15.78 34.66
CA ALA A 358 2.61 -16.67 35.80
C ALA A 358 1.21 -16.61 36.42
N ASN A 359 0.50 -17.75 36.36
CA ASN A 359 -0.79 -17.87 37.02
C ASN A 359 -0.53 -17.54 38.51
N ALA A 360 -0.95 -16.33 38.93
CA ALA A 360 -1.02 -15.94 40.32
C ALA A 360 -2.35 -16.41 40.88
#